data_de9cfa1ff6a8bfee668296720670f463
#
_entry.id   de9cfa1ff6a8bfee668296720670f463
#
_cell.length_a   1.000
_cell.length_b   1.000
_cell.length_c   1.000
_cell.angle_alpha   90.00
_cell.angle_beta   90.00
_cell.angle_gamma   90.00
#
_symmetry.space_group_name_H-M   'P 1'
#
loop_
_entity.id
_entity.type
_entity.pdbx_description
1 polymer ?
#
loop_
_entity_poly.entity_id
_entity_poly.type
_entity_poly.pdbx_seq_one_letter_code
_entity_poly.pdbx_strand_id
1 'polypeptide(L)'
;MIGDLALAVPMYPKVAGYDDIIIIRNDDDNPPENEVWHADMTYREVPIFASVLHGLHIPPVVGDTFWVDMVNENGQNDRAAELAKTINREKATNHPVIRKHPMLGTETLFVHAAFTEAINELAANESDAMLRHLYSRIDNPRYEMRVKWRPRTVVMCDNWATQHYACGDHYPSFCEVQRVTVSKPRYASLGLN
;
A
#
# COMPACT_ATOMS: atom_id res chain seq x y z
N MET A 1 -14.67 13.15 10.85
CA MET A 1 -14.71 11.89 10.09
C MET A 1 -13.91 12.10 8.82
N ILE A 2 -12.91 11.24 8.53
CA ILE A 2 -11.91 11.43 7.46
C ILE A 2 -12.52 11.16 6.08
N GLY A 3 -13.43 10.18 5.99
CA GLY A 3 -14.10 9.81 4.74
C GLY A 3 -15.03 8.61 4.94
N ASP A 4 -15.51 8.06 3.82
CA ASP A 4 -16.37 6.87 3.83
C ASP A 4 -15.51 5.61 3.86
N LEU A 5 -15.88 4.62 4.66
CA LEU A 5 -15.14 3.36 4.76
C LEU A 5 -15.28 2.56 3.46
N ALA A 6 -14.19 1.93 3.06
CA ALA A 6 -14.19 1.00 1.95
C ALA A 6 -14.56 -0.41 2.44
N LEU A 7 -15.20 -1.20 1.57
CA LEU A 7 -15.45 -2.60 1.86
C LEU A 7 -14.13 -3.35 2.10
N ALA A 8 -14.09 -4.12 3.16
CA ALA A 8 -12.94 -4.96 3.50
C ALA A 8 -12.58 -5.94 2.38
N VAL A 9 -11.29 -6.26 2.26
CA VAL A 9 -10.80 -7.27 1.32
C VAL A 9 -11.26 -8.64 1.79
N PRO A 10 -11.98 -9.44 0.97
CA PRO A 10 -12.60 -10.69 1.42
C PRO A 10 -11.63 -11.76 1.90
N MET A 11 -10.38 -11.74 1.43
CA MET A 11 -9.36 -12.72 1.77
C MET A 11 -8.83 -12.62 3.22
N TYR A 12 -9.05 -11.49 3.89
CA TYR A 12 -8.60 -11.32 5.28
C TYR A 12 -9.74 -11.58 6.27
N PRO A 13 -9.44 -12.18 7.45
CA PRO A 13 -10.40 -12.26 8.55
C PRO A 13 -10.87 -10.87 8.97
N LYS A 14 -12.11 -10.79 9.45
CA LYS A 14 -12.70 -9.56 9.93
C LYS A 14 -12.82 -9.56 11.45
N VAL A 15 -12.85 -8.37 12.04
CA VAL A 15 -13.18 -8.21 13.46
C VAL A 15 -14.67 -8.54 13.67
N ALA A 16 -14.98 -9.34 14.67
CA ALA A 16 -16.35 -9.73 14.97
C ALA A 16 -17.26 -8.50 15.20
N GLY A 17 -18.34 -8.41 14.44
CA GLY A 17 -19.27 -7.28 14.47
C GLY A 17 -18.89 -6.05 13.63
N TYR A 18 -17.77 -6.12 12.89
CA TYR A 18 -17.26 -5.02 12.04
C TYR A 18 -16.86 -5.53 10.66
N ASP A 19 -17.68 -5.26 9.67
CA ASP A 19 -17.44 -5.72 8.30
C ASP A 19 -16.32 -4.97 7.57
N ASP A 20 -15.95 -3.80 8.04
CA ASP A 20 -14.96 -2.91 7.43
C ASP A 20 -13.57 -3.03 8.06
N ILE A 21 -13.41 -3.77 9.16
CA ILE A 21 -12.15 -3.93 9.87
C ILE A 21 -11.60 -5.33 9.62
N ILE A 22 -10.46 -5.40 8.95
CA ILE A 22 -9.75 -6.66 8.73
C ILE A 22 -8.65 -6.86 9.78
N ILE A 23 -8.29 -8.13 9.97
CA ILE A 23 -7.17 -8.56 10.80
C ILE A 23 -6.05 -9.02 9.86
N ILE A 24 -4.89 -8.40 9.98
CA ILE A 24 -3.64 -8.84 9.35
C ILE A 24 -2.84 -9.52 10.45
N ARG A 25 -2.59 -10.82 10.28
CA ARG A 25 -1.90 -11.65 11.25
C ARG A 25 -0.74 -12.36 10.58
N ASN A 26 0.41 -12.34 11.26
CA ASN A 26 1.54 -13.19 10.89
C ASN A 26 1.84 -14.13 12.06
N ASP A 27 1.96 -15.40 11.75
CA ASP A 27 2.28 -16.51 12.64
C ASP A 27 2.92 -17.65 11.82
N ASP A 28 3.14 -18.82 12.43
CA ASP A 28 3.75 -19.95 11.76
C ASP A 28 2.96 -20.45 10.53
N ASP A 29 1.63 -20.29 10.53
CA ASP A 29 0.73 -20.68 9.44
C ASP A 29 0.56 -19.56 8.39
N ASN A 30 0.85 -18.32 8.75
CA ASN A 30 0.66 -17.11 7.91
C ASN A 30 1.95 -16.27 7.93
N PRO A 31 2.98 -16.64 7.19
CA PRO A 31 4.21 -15.84 7.11
C PRO A 31 3.98 -14.46 6.49
N PRO A 32 4.83 -13.45 6.78
CA PRO A 32 4.70 -12.14 6.18
C PRO A 32 4.87 -12.19 4.66
N GLU A 33 3.92 -11.58 3.93
CA GLU A 33 3.92 -11.56 2.45
C GLU A 33 4.10 -10.15 1.86
N ASN A 34 4.09 -9.11 2.71
CA ASN A 34 4.03 -7.70 2.26
C ASN A 34 5.41 -7.01 2.21
N GLU A 35 6.48 -7.77 2.04
CA GLU A 35 7.85 -7.25 1.89
C GLU A 35 8.11 -6.71 0.46
N VAL A 36 7.25 -5.81 0.03
CA VAL A 36 7.37 -5.13 -1.26
C VAL A 36 6.76 -3.73 -1.16
N TRP A 37 7.36 -2.74 -1.83
CA TRP A 37 6.80 -1.40 -1.88
C TRP A 37 5.45 -1.37 -2.58
N HIS A 38 4.42 -0.94 -1.88
CA HIS A 38 3.06 -0.84 -2.42
C HIS A 38 2.22 0.21 -1.68
N ALA A 39 1.14 0.63 -2.34
CA ALA A 39 0.01 1.24 -1.66
C ALA A 39 -1.19 0.31 -1.76
N ASP A 40 -2.05 0.32 -0.76
CA ASP A 40 -3.17 -0.61 -0.64
C ASP A 40 -4.16 -0.51 -1.79
N MET A 41 -4.52 -1.65 -2.37
CA MET A 41 -5.63 -1.82 -3.33
C MET A 41 -5.59 -0.88 -4.56
N THR A 42 -4.40 -0.55 -5.05
CA THR A 42 -4.20 0.31 -6.23
C THR A 42 -4.67 -0.34 -7.53
N TYR A 43 -4.90 -1.67 -7.53
CA TYR A 43 -5.47 -2.42 -8.64
C TYR A 43 -6.97 -2.17 -8.86
N ARG A 44 -7.67 -1.48 -7.93
CA ARG A 44 -9.09 -1.15 -8.07
C ARG A 44 -9.30 -0.02 -9.06
N GLU A 45 -10.43 -0.03 -9.78
CA GLU A 45 -10.84 1.07 -10.66
C GLU A 45 -10.90 2.42 -9.91
N VAL A 46 -11.36 2.39 -8.66
CA VAL A 46 -11.27 3.51 -7.74
C VAL A 46 -10.36 3.10 -6.57
N PRO A 47 -9.07 3.46 -6.62
CA PRO A 47 -8.13 3.16 -5.54
C PRO A 47 -8.57 3.80 -4.23
N ILE A 48 -8.34 3.12 -3.12
CA ILE A 48 -8.66 3.66 -1.79
C ILE A 48 -7.79 4.88 -1.47
N PHE A 49 -8.40 5.85 -0.78
CA PHE A 49 -7.70 7.06 -0.37
C PHE A 49 -6.69 6.79 0.74
N ALA A 50 -7.12 6.20 1.83
CA ALA A 50 -6.28 6.03 3.01
C ALA A 50 -6.46 4.67 3.68
N SER A 51 -5.42 4.23 4.36
CA SER A 51 -5.46 3.09 5.29
C SER A 51 -5.15 3.57 6.70
N VAL A 52 -5.90 3.06 7.67
CA VAL A 52 -5.62 3.25 9.10
C VAL A 52 -5.32 1.88 9.70
N LEU A 53 -4.13 1.76 10.28
CA LEU A 53 -3.62 0.55 10.89
C LEU A 53 -3.50 0.72 12.41
N HIS A 54 -3.88 -0.30 13.16
CA HIS A 54 -3.81 -0.33 14.61
C HIS A 54 -3.06 -1.58 15.06
N GLY A 55 -1.90 -1.42 15.67
CA GLY A 55 -1.08 -2.52 16.18
C GLY A 55 -1.67 -3.09 17.48
N LEU A 56 -2.06 -4.36 17.46
CA LEU A 56 -2.57 -5.08 18.63
C LEU A 56 -1.47 -5.87 19.32
N HIS A 57 -0.89 -6.83 18.62
CA HIS A 57 0.22 -7.64 19.08
C HIS A 57 1.44 -7.34 18.22
N ILE A 58 2.41 -6.68 18.81
CA ILE A 58 3.62 -6.25 18.13
C ILE A 58 4.82 -6.84 18.85
N PRO A 59 5.72 -7.52 18.16
CA PRO A 59 6.98 -7.99 18.72
C PRO A 59 7.78 -6.82 19.29
N PRO A 60 8.53 -7.01 20.39
CA PRO A 60 9.26 -5.92 21.06
C PRO A 60 10.44 -5.39 20.24
N VAL A 61 10.92 -6.18 19.30
CA VAL A 61 12.04 -5.85 18.40
C VAL A 61 11.63 -6.31 17.02
N VAL A 62 11.97 -5.56 15.98
CA VAL A 62 11.71 -5.83 14.57
C VAL A 62 10.24 -5.70 14.12
N GLY A 63 9.93 -5.93 12.86
CA GLY A 63 8.58 -5.78 12.30
C GLY A 63 8.18 -4.32 12.02
N ASP A 64 9.15 -3.46 11.77
CA ASP A 64 8.89 -2.05 11.45
C ASP A 64 8.25 -1.92 10.06
N THR A 65 7.65 -0.78 9.78
CA THR A 65 7.16 -0.45 8.43
C THR A 65 7.81 0.84 7.95
N PHE A 66 8.27 0.83 6.71
CA PHE A 66 8.75 2.01 6.01
C PHE A 66 7.63 2.61 5.19
N TRP A 67 7.58 3.93 5.11
CA TRP A 67 6.77 4.72 4.19
C TRP A 67 7.66 5.60 3.35
N VAL A 68 7.29 5.80 2.09
CA VAL A 68 7.99 6.69 1.16
C VAL A 68 7.01 7.67 0.54
N ASP A 69 7.44 8.91 0.38
CA ASP A 69 6.69 9.97 -0.29
C ASP A 69 6.81 9.84 -1.81
N MET A 70 5.71 9.53 -2.48
CA MET A 70 5.63 9.35 -3.93
C MET A 70 5.47 10.66 -4.70
N VAL A 71 5.35 11.78 -4.02
CA VAL A 71 5.41 13.11 -4.66
C VAL A 71 6.81 13.37 -5.21
N ASN A 72 7.84 12.78 -4.62
CA ASN A 72 9.24 13.10 -4.89
C ASN A 72 10.12 11.96 -5.40
N GLU A 73 9.77 10.66 -5.23
CA GLU A 73 10.67 9.55 -5.63
C GLU A 73 10.05 8.13 -5.83
N ASN A 74 10.85 7.16 -6.32
CA ASN A 74 10.49 5.85 -6.87
C ASN A 74 11.55 4.73 -6.68
N GLY A 75 11.25 3.52 -6.25
CA GLY A 75 12.20 2.43 -6.00
C GLY A 75 11.79 0.98 -6.30
N GLN A 76 12.55 -0.03 -5.97
CA GLN A 76 12.50 -1.39 -6.56
C GLN A 76 12.41 -2.55 -5.55
N ASN A 77 11.72 -3.66 -5.92
CA ASN A 77 11.99 -4.99 -5.37
C ASN A 77 11.52 -6.15 -6.28
N ASP A 78 12.30 -7.25 -6.36
CA ASP A 78 12.09 -8.40 -7.26
C ASP A 78 10.96 -9.36 -6.84
N ARG A 79 10.47 -9.29 -5.60
CA ARG A 79 9.35 -10.09 -5.09
C ARG A 79 7.97 -9.69 -5.62
N ALA A 80 7.85 -8.53 -6.22
CA ALA A 80 6.60 -8.05 -6.84
C ALA A 80 6.02 -9.03 -7.87
N ALA A 81 6.89 -9.76 -8.59
CA ALA A 81 6.48 -10.74 -9.58
C ALA A 81 5.75 -11.96 -8.98
N GLU A 82 5.93 -12.26 -7.70
CA GLU A 82 5.32 -13.41 -7.03
C GLU A 82 3.95 -13.03 -6.43
N LEU A 83 3.83 -11.85 -5.84
CA LEU A 83 2.54 -11.31 -5.36
C LEU A 83 1.56 -11.05 -6.52
N ALA A 84 2.04 -10.54 -7.65
CA ALA A 84 1.23 -10.32 -8.85
C ALA A 84 0.60 -11.62 -9.41
N LYS A 85 1.19 -12.80 -9.11
CA LYS A 85 0.62 -14.11 -9.50
C LYS A 85 -0.60 -14.51 -8.67
N THR A 86 -0.75 -13.97 -7.46
CA THR A 86 -1.82 -14.31 -6.52
C THR A 86 -3.05 -13.41 -6.72
N ILE A 87 -2.88 -12.25 -7.36
CA ILE A 87 -3.97 -11.33 -7.67
C ILE A 87 -4.65 -11.80 -8.96
N ASN A 88 -5.95 -12.07 -8.86
CA ASN A 88 -6.75 -12.56 -9.99
C ASN A 88 -6.73 -11.54 -11.14
N ARG A 89 -6.01 -11.87 -12.22
CA ARG A 89 -5.76 -11.02 -13.39
C ARG A 89 -6.99 -10.69 -14.25
N GLU A 90 -8.18 -11.14 -13.85
CA GLU A 90 -9.37 -11.00 -14.67
C GLU A 90 -9.87 -9.57 -14.89
N LYS A 91 -9.34 -8.58 -14.17
CA LYS A 91 -9.69 -7.15 -14.38
C LYS A 91 -8.48 -6.24 -14.09
N ALA A 92 -7.50 -6.24 -14.97
CA ALA A 92 -6.49 -5.18 -14.94
C ALA A 92 -7.16 -3.82 -15.14
N THR A 93 -6.90 -2.89 -14.26
CA THR A 93 -7.43 -1.53 -14.31
C THR A 93 -6.32 -0.57 -14.74
N ASN A 94 -6.64 0.32 -15.69
CA ASN A 94 -5.70 1.32 -16.18
C ASN A 94 -5.71 2.56 -15.28
N HIS A 95 -4.52 2.97 -14.85
CA HIS A 95 -4.29 4.21 -14.12
C HIS A 95 -3.19 5.02 -14.80
N PRO A 96 -3.23 6.37 -14.74
CA PRO A 96 -2.12 7.17 -15.22
C PRO A 96 -0.89 6.94 -14.34
N VAL A 97 0.29 6.82 -14.97
CA VAL A 97 1.60 6.68 -14.29
C VAL A 97 1.86 7.87 -13.34
N ILE A 98 1.50 9.07 -13.79
CA ILE A 98 1.52 10.29 -12.96
C ILE A 98 0.09 10.76 -12.82
N ARG A 99 -0.34 10.99 -11.58
CA ARG A 99 -1.67 11.51 -11.28
C ARG A 99 -1.61 12.71 -10.36
N LYS A 100 -2.54 13.63 -10.53
CA LYS A 100 -2.66 14.77 -9.63
C LYS A 100 -3.38 14.35 -8.35
N HIS A 101 -2.76 14.58 -7.20
CA HIS A 101 -3.39 14.34 -5.91
C HIS A 101 -4.57 15.29 -5.72
N PRO A 102 -5.81 14.80 -5.50
CA PRO A 102 -7.00 15.65 -5.58
C PRO A 102 -7.11 16.68 -4.45
N MET A 103 -6.44 16.47 -3.33
CA MET A 103 -6.46 17.39 -2.20
C MET A 103 -5.23 18.31 -2.19
N LEU A 104 -4.06 17.81 -2.55
CA LEU A 104 -2.81 18.57 -2.50
C LEU A 104 -2.57 19.35 -3.79
N GLY A 105 -3.16 18.91 -4.91
CA GLY A 105 -2.92 19.48 -6.23
C GLY A 105 -1.54 19.18 -6.80
N THR A 106 -0.68 18.47 -6.08
CA THR A 106 0.65 18.03 -6.51
C THR A 106 0.57 16.78 -7.37
N GLU A 107 1.54 16.58 -8.24
CA GLU A 107 1.69 15.34 -9.00
C GLU A 107 2.31 14.26 -8.13
N THR A 108 1.78 13.03 -8.25
CA THR A 108 2.27 11.85 -7.58
C THR A 108 2.54 10.75 -8.59
N LEU A 109 3.61 10.02 -8.41
CA LEU A 109 3.89 8.82 -9.19
C LEU A 109 3.02 7.67 -8.70
N PHE A 110 2.23 7.08 -9.61
CA PHE A 110 1.24 6.06 -9.29
C PHE A 110 1.59 4.71 -9.96
N VAL A 111 2.81 4.23 -9.68
CA VAL A 111 3.26 2.88 -10.04
C VAL A 111 3.72 2.14 -8.79
N HIS A 112 3.37 0.87 -8.68
CA HIS A 112 3.59 0.06 -7.49
C HIS A 112 4.21 -1.27 -7.87
N ALA A 113 5.34 -1.62 -7.29
CA ALA A 113 6.05 -2.84 -7.63
C ALA A 113 5.19 -4.11 -7.42
N ALA A 114 4.26 -4.08 -6.45
CA ALA A 114 3.34 -5.18 -6.18
C ALA A 114 2.19 -5.34 -7.20
N PHE A 115 1.76 -4.25 -7.88
CA PHE A 115 0.48 -4.25 -8.60
C PHE A 115 0.55 -3.73 -10.03
N THR A 116 1.59 -2.98 -10.42
CA THR A 116 1.71 -2.44 -11.78
C THR A 116 2.31 -3.50 -12.71
N GLU A 117 1.55 -3.89 -13.72
CA GLU A 117 1.97 -4.93 -14.67
C GLU A 117 2.73 -4.35 -15.88
N ALA A 118 2.27 -3.23 -16.43
CA ALA A 118 2.87 -2.64 -17.63
C ALA A 118 2.48 -1.17 -17.79
N ILE A 119 3.22 -0.46 -18.64
CA ILE A 119 2.86 0.84 -19.22
C ILE A 119 2.35 0.57 -20.64
N ASN A 120 1.04 0.79 -20.86
CA ASN A 120 0.35 0.34 -22.07
C ASN A 120 0.85 1.01 -23.37
N GLU A 121 1.38 2.24 -23.28
CA GLU A 121 1.86 3.01 -24.42
C GLU A 121 3.26 2.60 -24.89
N LEU A 122 3.91 1.65 -24.19
CA LEU A 122 5.27 1.19 -24.47
C LEU A 122 5.27 -0.27 -24.94
N ALA A 123 6.27 -0.65 -25.73
CA ALA A 123 6.54 -2.06 -25.98
C ALA A 123 6.96 -2.77 -24.68
N ALA A 124 6.75 -4.08 -24.57
CA ALA A 124 6.93 -4.83 -23.33
C ALA A 124 8.33 -4.61 -22.69
N ASN A 125 9.39 -4.69 -23.50
CA ASN A 125 10.75 -4.47 -23.05
C ASN A 125 11.03 -3.01 -22.61
N GLU A 126 10.37 -2.04 -23.24
CA GLU A 126 10.48 -0.62 -22.88
C GLU A 126 9.69 -0.34 -21.60
N SER A 127 8.49 -0.91 -21.47
CA SER A 127 7.69 -0.86 -20.25
C SER A 127 8.45 -1.43 -19.05
N ASP A 128 9.04 -2.62 -19.19
CA ASP A 128 9.84 -3.25 -18.14
C ASP A 128 11.05 -2.39 -17.76
N ALA A 129 11.74 -1.81 -18.74
CA ALA A 129 12.89 -0.95 -18.47
C ALA A 129 12.49 0.34 -17.75
N MET A 130 11.38 0.95 -18.18
CA MET A 130 10.85 2.16 -17.57
C MET A 130 10.35 1.90 -16.15
N LEU A 131 9.59 0.83 -15.92
CA LEU A 131 9.12 0.46 -14.58
C LEU A 131 10.28 0.18 -13.63
N ARG A 132 11.30 -0.57 -14.07
CA ARG A 132 12.53 -0.76 -13.27
C ARG A 132 13.21 0.56 -12.93
N HIS A 133 13.30 1.48 -13.88
CA HIS A 133 13.87 2.81 -13.63
C HIS A 133 13.03 3.57 -12.60
N LEU A 134 11.71 3.58 -12.76
CA LEU A 134 10.80 4.23 -11.81
C LEU A 134 10.91 3.60 -10.41
N TYR A 135 10.91 2.29 -10.30
CA TYR A 135 11.07 1.59 -9.02
C TYR A 135 12.44 1.84 -8.36
N SER A 136 13.53 1.96 -9.14
CA SER A 136 14.86 2.26 -8.60
C SER A 136 14.99 3.65 -7.96
N ARG A 137 13.93 4.43 -7.94
CA ARG A 137 13.90 5.78 -7.37
C ARG A 137 13.24 5.85 -5.99
N ILE A 138 12.42 4.84 -5.58
CA ILE A 138 11.72 4.87 -4.29
C ILE A 138 12.69 4.65 -3.12
N ASP A 139 13.66 3.78 -3.25
CA ASP A 139 14.60 3.35 -2.20
C ASP A 139 15.62 4.47 -1.85
N ASN A 140 15.09 5.63 -1.49
CA ASN A 140 15.88 6.81 -1.19
C ASN A 140 15.61 7.27 0.25
N PRO A 141 16.58 7.08 1.18
CA PRO A 141 16.40 7.41 2.60
C PRO A 141 16.00 8.86 2.89
N ARG A 142 16.17 9.75 1.90
CA ARG A 142 15.76 11.16 2.03
C ARG A 142 14.25 11.33 2.12
N TYR A 143 13.49 10.41 1.52
CA TYR A 143 12.03 10.47 1.41
C TYR A 143 11.32 9.38 2.21
N GLU A 144 12.10 8.54 2.89
CA GLU A 144 11.59 7.45 3.70
C GLU A 144 11.33 7.85 5.14
N MET A 145 10.28 7.28 5.70
CA MET A 145 9.97 7.34 7.12
C MET A 145 9.82 5.92 7.67
N ARG A 146 10.56 5.60 8.72
CA ARG A 146 10.45 4.33 9.44
C ARG A 146 9.57 4.46 10.66
N VAL A 147 8.50 3.68 10.73
CA VAL A 147 7.63 3.56 11.90
C VAL A 147 8.03 2.32 12.69
N LYS A 148 8.44 2.54 13.92
CA LYS A 148 8.64 1.50 14.93
C LYS A 148 7.33 1.23 15.64
N TRP A 149 6.78 0.07 15.37
CA TRP A 149 5.52 -0.33 15.96
C TRP A 149 5.66 -0.63 17.47
N ARG A 150 4.59 -0.33 18.18
CA ARG A 150 4.36 -0.74 19.58
C ARG A 150 2.89 -1.13 19.71
N PRO A 151 2.51 -1.97 20.67
CA PRO A 151 1.10 -2.20 20.96
C PRO A 151 0.35 -0.87 21.14
N ARG A 152 -0.82 -0.75 20.50
CA ARG A 152 -1.66 0.46 20.42
C ARG A 152 -1.14 1.57 19.51
N THR A 153 -0.06 1.39 18.76
CA THR A 153 0.32 2.33 17.72
C THR A 153 -0.80 2.39 16.66
N VAL A 154 -1.21 3.58 16.31
CA VAL A 154 -2.14 3.84 15.20
C VAL A 154 -1.39 4.63 14.14
N VAL A 155 -1.42 4.14 12.90
CA VAL A 155 -0.82 4.80 11.74
C VAL A 155 -1.91 5.03 10.71
N MET A 156 -1.94 6.21 10.12
CA MET A 156 -2.76 6.52 8.97
C MET A 156 -1.83 6.88 7.80
N CYS A 157 -2.03 6.25 6.66
CA CYS A 157 -1.30 6.55 5.44
C CYS A 157 -2.24 6.97 4.31
N ASP A 158 -1.75 7.87 3.47
CA ASP A 158 -2.40 8.31 2.24
C ASP A 158 -1.91 7.43 1.08
N ASN A 159 -2.75 6.56 0.57
CA ASN A 159 -2.40 5.63 -0.52
C ASN A 159 -2.27 6.32 -1.90
N TRP A 160 -2.63 7.59 -2.00
CA TRP A 160 -2.49 8.35 -3.24
C TRP A 160 -1.16 9.10 -3.32
N ALA A 161 -0.49 9.29 -2.17
CA ALA A 161 0.75 10.04 -2.06
C ALA A 161 1.91 9.21 -1.49
N THR A 162 1.66 8.05 -0.89
CA THR A 162 2.70 7.24 -0.24
C THR A 162 2.64 5.78 -0.63
N GLN A 163 3.79 5.11 -0.58
CA GLN A 163 3.88 3.66 -0.56
C GLN A 163 4.48 3.20 0.77
N HIS A 164 4.27 1.94 1.09
CA HIS A 164 4.83 1.34 2.30
C HIS A 164 5.42 -0.04 2.04
N TYR A 165 6.34 -0.42 2.92
CA TYR A 165 7.04 -1.70 2.95
C TYR A 165 6.99 -2.23 4.38
N ALA A 166 6.33 -3.36 4.61
CA ALA A 166 6.27 -4.01 5.91
C ALA A 166 7.44 -4.99 6.04
N CYS A 167 8.31 -4.79 7.04
CA CYS A 167 9.42 -5.71 7.30
C CYS A 167 8.90 -7.02 7.89
N GLY A 168 9.19 -8.13 7.24
CA GLY A 168 8.89 -9.49 7.71
C GLY A 168 9.89 -10.07 8.70
N ASP A 169 10.88 -9.27 9.11
CA ASP A 169 11.99 -9.69 9.98
C ASP A 169 11.56 -10.07 11.41
N HIS A 170 10.30 -9.86 11.76
CA HIS A 170 9.71 -10.32 13.03
C HIS A 170 9.39 -11.83 13.02
N TYR A 171 9.26 -12.45 11.85
CA TYR A 171 8.94 -13.86 11.75
C TYR A 171 10.04 -14.74 12.40
N PRO A 172 9.69 -15.79 13.16
CA PRO A 172 8.34 -16.38 13.37
C PRO A 172 7.54 -15.75 14.53
N SER A 173 7.91 -14.60 15.07
CA SER A 173 7.17 -13.99 16.18
C SER A 173 5.77 -13.56 15.74
N PHE A 174 4.78 -13.83 16.59
CA PHE A 174 3.39 -13.45 16.35
C PHE A 174 3.23 -11.94 16.23
N CYS A 175 2.57 -11.49 15.17
CA CYS A 175 2.20 -10.09 14.94
C CYS A 175 0.75 -9.99 14.52
N GLU A 176 0.01 -9.02 15.08
CA GLU A 176 -1.39 -8.77 14.69
C GLU A 176 -1.67 -7.28 14.61
N VAL A 177 -2.18 -6.87 13.45
CA VAL A 177 -2.59 -5.50 13.15
C VAL A 177 -4.02 -5.50 12.63
N GLN A 178 -4.85 -4.58 13.10
CA GLN A 178 -6.13 -4.29 12.47
C GLN A 178 -5.98 -3.21 11.41
N ARG A 179 -6.73 -3.31 10.32
CA ARG A 179 -6.76 -2.29 9.26
C ARG A 179 -8.18 -1.95 8.88
N VAL A 180 -8.43 -0.66 8.74
CA VAL A 180 -9.62 -0.11 8.08
C VAL A 180 -9.17 0.78 6.92
N THR A 181 -9.92 0.76 5.82
CA THR A 181 -9.61 1.55 4.63
C THR A 181 -10.69 2.57 4.34
N VAL A 182 -10.28 3.71 3.81
CA VAL A 182 -11.14 4.85 3.46
C VAL A 182 -11.19 4.98 1.94
N SER A 183 -12.39 4.88 1.36
CA SER A 183 -12.57 4.90 -0.10
C SER A 183 -12.42 6.29 -0.68
N LYS A 184 -13.02 7.30 -0.05
CA LYS A 184 -13.01 8.69 -0.53
C LYS A 184 -12.86 9.65 0.65
N PRO A 185 -12.04 10.71 0.51
CA PRO A 185 -12.03 11.78 1.50
C PRO A 185 -13.33 12.56 1.43
N ARG A 186 -13.91 12.94 2.56
CA ARG A 186 -15.14 13.75 2.60
C ARG A 186 -15.01 15.10 1.90
N TYR A 187 -13.81 15.65 1.87
CA TYR A 187 -13.54 16.95 1.25
C TYR A 187 -13.64 16.93 -0.28
N ALA A 188 -13.51 15.74 -0.92
CA ALA A 188 -13.73 15.63 -2.37
C ALA A 188 -15.17 15.95 -2.80
N SER A 189 -16.14 15.91 -1.88
CA SER A 189 -17.53 16.29 -2.11
C SER A 189 -17.79 17.79 -1.92
N LEU A 190 -16.83 18.57 -1.42
CA LEU A 190 -16.98 19.99 -1.13
C LEU A 190 -16.55 20.90 -2.30
N GLY A 191 -16.18 20.32 -3.46
CA GLY A 191 -15.84 21.09 -4.66
C GLY A 191 -14.64 22.04 -4.52
N LEU A 192 -13.77 21.78 -3.57
CA LEU A 192 -12.50 22.51 -3.44
C LEU A 192 -11.55 21.94 -4.50
N ASN A 193 -11.61 22.52 -5.71
CA ASN A 193 -10.67 22.31 -6.81
C ASN A 193 -9.42 23.18 -6.60
#